data_d799b8aed5c737453292d69bc41cc3eb
#
_entry.id   d799b8aed5c737453292d69bc41cc3eb
#
_cell.length_a   1.000
_cell.length_b   1.000
_cell.length_c   1.000
_cell.angle_alpha   90.00
_cell.angle_beta   90.00
_cell.angle_gamma   90.00
#
_symmetry.space_group_name_H-M   'P 1'
#
loop_
_entity.id
_entity.type
_entity.pdbx_description
1 polymer ?
#
loop_
_entity_poly.entity_id
_entity_poly.type
_entity_poly.pdbx_seq_one_letter_code
_entity_poly.pdbx_strand_id
1 'polypeptide(L)'
;QLMADDREEIQEAYSGDIIGVFDPGIFSIGDTICTPKHKFKFEGIPTFAPEHFARIRNTDTMKRKQFVKGVEQIAQEGAIQIFTEIGGSMEEIIVGVVGVLQFEVLEYRLKNEYNVNIKREPLGYQFIRWIDNEEIDLYSLNLSSDTKRVQDLRGKYLLLFSNQWGINWATDKNKELILSEFSKN
;
A
#
# COMPACT_ATOMS: atom_id res chain seq x y z
N GLN A 1 -20.44 0.36 6.18
CA GLN A 1 -21.82 0.13 6.64
C GLN A 1 -21.87 0.52 8.10
N LEU A 2 -22.35 1.74 8.40
CA LEU A 2 -22.70 2.10 9.77
C LEU A 2 -23.91 1.25 10.15
N MET A 3 -23.72 0.40 11.14
CA MET A 3 -24.83 -0.39 11.71
C MET A 3 -25.72 0.55 12.51
N ALA A 4 -27.00 0.53 12.15
CA ALA A 4 -28.17 1.05 12.86
C ALA A 4 -28.15 2.55 13.20
N ASP A 5 -28.80 3.30 12.39
CA ASP A 5 -29.83 4.30 12.64
C ASP A 5 -30.14 5.02 11.33
N ASP A 6 -31.29 5.64 11.21
CA ASP A 6 -31.72 6.34 10.00
C ASP A 6 -30.64 7.36 9.57
N ARG A 7 -30.27 7.35 8.30
CA ARG A 7 -29.32 8.33 7.75
C ARG A 7 -30.01 9.68 7.77
N GLU A 8 -29.57 10.55 8.65
CA GLU A 8 -30.03 11.93 8.68
C GLU A 8 -29.06 12.78 7.83
N GLU A 9 -29.62 13.49 6.85
CA GLU A 9 -28.86 14.50 6.11
C GLU A 9 -28.72 15.75 6.95
N ILE A 10 -27.47 16.13 7.27
CA ILE A 10 -27.18 17.36 7.98
C ILE A 10 -26.71 18.44 7.00
N GLN A 11 -27.09 19.69 7.27
CA GLN A 11 -26.68 20.85 6.45
C GLN A 11 -25.47 21.56 7.02
N GLU A 12 -25.19 21.40 8.30
CA GLU A 12 -24.09 22.05 9.00
C GLU A 12 -23.36 21.03 9.89
N ALA A 13 -22.07 21.13 9.98
CA ALA A 13 -21.21 20.36 10.88
C ALA A 13 -20.21 21.28 11.58
N TYR A 14 -19.90 20.97 12.82
CA TYR A 14 -19.00 21.75 13.66
C TYR A 14 -17.70 21.03 13.95
N SER A 15 -16.71 21.76 14.42
CA SER A 15 -15.42 21.20 14.80
C SER A 15 -15.57 20.11 15.86
N GLY A 16 -15.10 18.90 15.55
CA GLY A 16 -15.23 17.71 16.39
C GLY A 16 -16.33 16.73 15.96
N ASP A 17 -17.20 17.11 15.02
CA ASP A 17 -18.23 16.21 14.50
C ASP A 17 -17.62 15.16 13.56
N ILE A 18 -18.18 13.93 13.63
CA ILE A 18 -17.88 12.86 12.69
C ILE A 18 -19.05 12.75 11.72
N ILE A 19 -18.78 13.04 10.46
CA ILE A 19 -19.80 13.04 9.42
C ILE A 19 -19.47 12.03 8.33
N GLY A 20 -20.51 11.48 7.69
CA GLY A 20 -20.39 10.68 6.49
C GLY A 20 -20.46 11.57 5.25
N VAL A 21 -19.53 11.39 4.32
CA VAL A 21 -19.54 12.08 3.03
C VAL A 21 -19.76 11.05 1.93
N PHE A 22 -20.64 11.40 0.96
CA PHE A 22 -20.77 10.56 -0.22
C PHE A 22 -19.50 10.64 -1.05
N ASP A 23 -18.88 9.49 -1.30
CA ASP A 23 -17.67 9.39 -2.13
C ASP A 23 -18.01 8.83 -3.52
N PRO A 24 -17.79 9.60 -4.60
CA PRO A 24 -17.89 9.10 -5.96
C PRO A 24 -16.67 8.25 -6.39
N GLY A 25 -15.80 7.86 -5.45
CA GLY A 25 -14.60 7.06 -5.70
C GLY A 25 -13.33 7.88 -5.95
N ILE A 26 -13.28 9.12 -5.42
CA ILE A 26 -12.13 10.03 -5.55
C ILE A 26 -11.36 10.25 -4.24
N PHE A 27 -11.97 9.92 -3.10
CA PHE A 27 -11.34 10.13 -1.79
C PHE A 27 -10.52 8.91 -1.36
N SER A 28 -9.43 9.20 -0.69
CA SER A 28 -8.59 8.18 -0.05
C SER A 28 -8.51 8.43 1.46
N ILE A 29 -8.26 7.37 2.23
CA ILE A 29 -8.03 7.49 3.67
C ILE A 29 -6.83 8.42 3.91
N GLY A 30 -7.02 9.43 4.77
CA GLY A 30 -6.03 10.46 5.06
C GLY A 30 -6.15 11.72 4.19
N ASP A 31 -7.07 11.77 3.24
CA ASP A 31 -7.32 12.98 2.47
C ASP A 31 -7.92 14.08 3.34
N THR A 32 -7.53 15.31 3.07
CA THR A 32 -8.08 16.50 3.71
C THR A 32 -9.08 17.17 2.77
N ILE A 33 -10.32 17.29 3.20
CA ILE A 33 -11.35 18.01 2.47
C ILE A 33 -11.36 19.46 2.96
N CYS A 34 -11.13 20.40 2.06
CA CYS A 34 -11.11 21.83 2.37
C CYS A 34 -11.82 22.67 1.31
N THR A 35 -12.14 23.90 1.65
CA THR A 35 -12.69 24.84 0.67
C THR A 35 -11.61 25.35 -0.29
N PRO A 36 -11.94 25.68 -1.54
CA PRO A 36 -10.93 26.17 -2.51
C PRO A 36 -10.15 27.42 -2.06
N LYS A 37 -10.75 28.22 -1.18
CA LYS A 37 -10.14 29.48 -0.66
C LYS A 37 -9.14 29.27 0.47
N HIS A 38 -9.27 28.17 1.21
CA HIS A 38 -8.45 27.85 2.36
C HIS A 38 -7.85 26.46 2.19
N LYS A 39 -6.84 26.40 1.33
CA LYS A 39 -6.11 25.15 1.10
C LYS A 39 -5.16 24.89 2.26
N PHE A 40 -5.39 23.81 2.97
CA PHE A 40 -4.46 23.27 3.96
C PHE A 40 -4.53 21.73 3.92
N LYS A 41 -3.53 21.08 4.45
CA LYS A 41 -3.46 19.61 4.54
C LYS A 41 -3.09 19.25 5.97
N PHE A 42 -3.90 18.38 6.60
CA PHE A 42 -3.50 17.76 7.86
C PHE A 42 -2.36 16.78 7.61
N GLU A 43 -1.53 16.55 8.63
CA GLU A 43 -0.58 15.44 8.59
C GLU A 43 -1.37 14.14 8.35
N GLY A 44 -0.88 13.34 7.39
CA GLY A 44 -1.54 12.09 7.02
C GLY A 44 -1.60 11.10 8.19
N ILE A 45 -2.54 10.17 8.13
CA ILE A 45 -2.60 9.07 9.09
C ILE A 45 -1.34 8.22 8.89
N PRO A 46 -0.53 7.97 9.95
CA PRO A 46 0.64 7.12 9.83
C PRO A 46 0.25 5.73 9.31
N THR A 47 0.84 5.31 8.21
CA THR A 47 0.67 3.95 7.72
C THR A 47 1.75 3.08 8.35
N PHE A 48 1.35 2.04 9.09
CA PHE A 48 2.30 1.11 9.68
C PHE A 48 3.05 0.37 8.58
N ALA A 49 4.36 0.24 8.74
CA ALA A 49 5.15 -0.57 7.84
C ALA A 49 4.68 -2.03 7.91
N PRO A 50 4.51 -2.71 6.77
CA PRO A 50 4.16 -4.13 6.77
C PRO A 50 5.26 -4.97 7.41
N GLU A 51 4.86 -6.02 8.12
CA GLU A 51 5.75 -6.99 8.75
C GLU A 51 5.73 -8.34 8.04
N HIS A 52 4.67 -8.62 7.26
CA HIS A 52 4.50 -9.86 6.53
C HIS A 52 4.27 -9.58 5.05
N PHE A 53 4.92 -10.38 4.21
CA PHE A 53 4.87 -10.21 2.77
C PHE A 53 4.49 -11.51 2.08
N ALA A 54 3.67 -11.40 1.03
CA ALA A 54 3.34 -12.51 0.18
C ALA A 54 3.25 -12.07 -1.29
N ARG A 55 3.65 -12.92 -2.17
CA ARG A 55 3.39 -12.80 -3.60
C ARG A 55 1.99 -13.30 -3.89
N ILE A 56 1.22 -12.48 -4.58
CA ILE A 56 -0.16 -12.78 -4.95
C ILE A 56 -0.27 -12.80 -6.47
N ARG A 57 -0.80 -13.91 -6.99
CA ARG A 57 -1.07 -14.08 -8.42
C ARG A 57 -2.52 -14.38 -8.66
N ASN A 58 -3.09 -13.76 -9.68
CA ASN A 58 -4.39 -14.16 -10.21
C ASN A 58 -4.25 -15.53 -10.91
N THR A 59 -5.16 -16.46 -10.60
CA THR A 59 -5.15 -17.80 -11.21
C THR A 59 -5.93 -17.88 -12.53
N ASP A 60 -6.71 -16.84 -12.86
CA ASP A 60 -7.53 -16.76 -14.06
C ASP A 60 -7.25 -15.47 -14.83
N THR A 61 -6.53 -15.59 -15.94
CA THR A 61 -6.14 -14.44 -16.79
C THR A 61 -7.34 -13.66 -17.33
N MET A 62 -8.50 -14.32 -17.51
CA MET A 62 -9.73 -13.66 -17.96
C MET A 62 -10.29 -12.68 -16.91
N LYS A 63 -9.95 -12.88 -15.65
CA LYS A 63 -10.39 -12.03 -14.53
C LYS A 63 -9.37 -10.97 -14.11
N ARG A 64 -8.40 -10.66 -14.99
CA ARG A 64 -7.36 -9.67 -14.72
C ARG A 64 -7.92 -8.32 -14.26
N LYS A 65 -8.93 -7.79 -14.95
CA LYS A 65 -9.53 -6.49 -14.61
C LYS A 65 -10.18 -6.50 -13.23
N GLN A 66 -10.88 -7.58 -12.88
CA GLN A 66 -11.51 -7.75 -11.57
C GLN A 66 -10.46 -7.87 -10.48
N PHE A 67 -9.37 -8.60 -10.74
CA PHE A 67 -8.25 -8.74 -9.83
C PHE A 67 -7.62 -7.38 -9.51
N VAL A 68 -7.21 -6.63 -10.54
CA VAL A 68 -6.58 -5.30 -10.37
C VAL A 68 -7.52 -4.38 -9.60
N LYS A 69 -8.78 -4.26 -10.03
CA LYS A 69 -9.78 -3.43 -9.34
C LYS A 69 -9.95 -3.82 -7.87
N GLY A 70 -10.05 -5.12 -7.60
CA GLY A 70 -10.27 -5.63 -6.24
C GLY A 70 -9.09 -5.34 -5.31
N VAL A 71 -7.87 -5.60 -5.76
CA VAL A 71 -6.68 -5.36 -4.92
C VAL A 71 -6.45 -3.87 -4.69
N GLU A 72 -6.64 -3.02 -5.71
CA GLU A 72 -6.52 -1.57 -5.57
C GLU A 72 -7.54 -1.00 -4.59
N GLN A 73 -8.80 -1.44 -4.67
CA GLN A 73 -9.84 -0.98 -3.76
C GLN A 73 -9.57 -1.41 -2.32
N ILE A 74 -9.18 -2.67 -2.09
CA ILE A 74 -8.84 -3.17 -0.75
C ILE A 74 -7.62 -2.44 -0.18
N ALA A 75 -6.65 -2.07 -1.03
CA ALA A 75 -5.50 -1.28 -0.62
C ALA A 75 -5.87 0.18 -0.27
N GLN A 76 -6.78 0.80 -1.02
CA GLN A 76 -7.29 2.15 -0.72
C GLN A 76 -8.01 2.22 0.63
N GLU A 77 -8.65 1.13 1.03
CA GLU A 77 -9.26 1.00 2.37
C GLU A 77 -8.23 0.80 3.50
N GLY A 78 -6.93 0.73 3.18
CA GLY A 78 -5.85 0.60 4.15
C GLY A 78 -5.66 -0.80 4.74
N ALA A 79 -6.40 -1.80 4.24
CA ALA A 79 -6.32 -3.17 4.75
C ALA A 79 -5.01 -3.88 4.37
N ILE A 80 -4.43 -3.51 3.23
CA ILE A 80 -3.19 -4.07 2.69
C ILE A 80 -2.36 -2.99 2.02
N GLN A 81 -1.07 -3.25 1.82
CA GLN A 81 -0.20 -2.45 0.96
C GLN A 81 0.24 -3.27 -0.25
N ILE A 82 0.25 -2.65 -1.42
CA ILE A 82 0.59 -3.31 -2.68
C ILE A 82 1.90 -2.77 -3.21
N PHE A 83 2.75 -3.69 -3.63
CA PHE A 83 4.02 -3.39 -4.27
C PHE A 83 4.14 -4.21 -5.56
N THR A 84 4.75 -3.62 -6.57
CA THR A 84 5.11 -4.30 -7.81
C THR A 84 6.62 -4.33 -7.96
N GLU A 85 7.15 -5.33 -8.64
CA GLU A 85 8.53 -5.28 -9.10
C GLU A 85 8.68 -4.13 -10.11
N ILE A 86 9.85 -3.50 -10.14
CA ILE A 86 10.10 -2.40 -11.06
C ILE A 86 9.99 -2.91 -12.49
N GLY A 87 9.10 -2.29 -13.27
CA GLY A 87 8.75 -2.77 -14.62
C GLY A 87 7.85 -4.01 -14.65
N GLY A 88 7.39 -4.48 -13.48
CA GLY A 88 6.46 -5.59 -13.36
C GLY A 88 5.02 -5.21 -13.71
N SER A 89 4.18 -6.23 -13.86
CA SER A 89 2.75 -6.06 -14.14
C SER A 89 1.90 -6.27 -12.89
N MET A 90 0.69 -5.73 -12.89
CA MET A 90 -0.32 -5.97 -11.84
C MET A 90 -0.91 -7.39 -11.84
N GLU A 91 -0.41 -8.30 -12.65
CA GLU A 91 -0.83 -9.72 -12.64
C GLU A 91 -0.20 -10.51 -11.50
N GLU A 92 0.98 -10.06 -11.10
CA GLU A 92 1.72 -10.60 -9.97
C GLU A 92 2.20 -9.46 -9.10
N ILE A 93 1.65 -9.37 -7.90
CA ILE A 93 1.94 -8.30 -6.95
C ILE A 93 2.55 -8.86 -5.67
N ILE A 94 3.27 -8.02 -4.96
CA ILE A 94 3.68 -8.27 -3.59
C ILE A 94 2.71 -7.52 -2.68
N VAL A 95 2.11 -8.23 -1.75
CA VAL A 95 1.23 -7.64 -0.73
C VAL A 95 1.94 -7.65 0.59
N GLY A 96 1.96 -6.50 1.24
CA GLY A 96 2.44 -6.32 2.59
C GLY A 96 1.30 -6.08 3.56
N VAL A 97 1.36 -6.72 4.72
CA VAL A 97 0.36 -6.61 5.79
C VAL A 97 1.04 -6.51 7.16
N VAL A 98 0.34 -5.90 8.13
CA VAL A 98 0.81 -5.84 9.51
C VAL A 98 0.55 -7.17 10.23
N GLY A 99 -0.58 -7.80 9.95
CA GLY A 99 -0.96 -9.09 10.56
C GLY A 99 -1.36 -10.13 9.52
N VAL A 100 -0.95 -11.37 9.71
CA VAL A 100 -1.14 -12.48 8.75
C VAL A 100 -2.60 -12.75 8.39
N LEU A 101 -3.55 -12.47 9.31
CA LEU A 101 -4.98 -12.64 9.06
C LEU A 101 -5.50 -11.71 7.93
N GLN A 102 -4.85 -10.60 7.68
CA GLN A 102 -5.22 -9.70 6.59
C GLN A 102 -5.09 -10.37 5.22
N PHE A 103 -4.21 -11.38 5.06
CA PHE A 103 -4.16 -12.17 3.83
C PHE A 103 -5.42 -13.02 3.64
N GLU A 104 -5.98 -13.59 4.72
CA GLU A 104 -7.21 -14.37 4.65
C GLU A 104 -8.40 -13.49 4.29
N VAL A 105 -8.46 -12.28 4.85
CA VAL A 105 -9.45 -11.27 4.49
C VAL A 105 -9.33 -10.88 3.02
N LEU A 106 -8.11 -10.66 2.52
CA LEU A 106 -7.86 -10.38 1.11
C LEU A 106 -8.38 -11.50 0.20
N GLU A 107 -8.02 -12.76 0.50
CA GLU A 107 -8.46 -13.92 -0.27
C GLU A 107 -9.99 -14.05 -0.26
N TYR A 108 -10.60 -13.90 0.90
CA TYR A 108 -12.06 -13.95 1.07
C TYR A 108 -12.77 -12.88 0.23
N ARG A 109 -12.30 -11.63 0.33
CA ARG A 109 -12.90 -10.50 -0.37
C ARG A 109 -12.73 -10.62 -1.88
N LEU A 110 -11.53 -10.95 -2.36
CA LEU A 110 -11.31 -11.15 -3.80
C LEU A 110 -12.21 -12.23 -4.37
N LYS A 111 -12.40 -13.33 -3.63
CA LYS A 111 -13.28 -14.42 -4.06
C LYS A 111 -14.76 -14.02 -4.06
N ASN A 112 -15.25 -13.40 -3.00
CA ASN A 112 -16.69 -13.19 -2.79
C ASN A 112 -17.20 -11.88 -3.39
N GLU A 113 -16.39 -10.82 -3.42
CA GLU A 113 -16.80 -9.52 -3.94
C GLU A 113 -16.43 -9.34 -5.42
N TYR A 114 -15.29 -9.92 -5.84
CA TYR A 114 -14.76 -9.76 -7.21
C TYR A 114 -14.77 -11.04 -8.04
N ASN A 115 -15.18 -12.18 -7.45
CA ASN A 115 -15.18 -13.50 -8.07
C ASN A 115 -13.78 -13.89 -8.64
N VAL A 116 -12.72 -13.57 -7.91
CA VAL A 116 -11.33 -13.81 -8.28
C VAL A 116 -10.71 -14.81 -7.32
N ASN A 117 -10.10 -15.87 -7.85
CA ASN A 117 -9.27 -16.78 -7.08
C ASN A 117 -7.80 -16.42 -7.26
N ILE A 118 -7.06 -16.44 -6.17
CA ILE A 118 -5.65 -16.09 -6.15
C ILE A 118 -4.79 -17.26 -5.65
N LYS A 119 -3.51 -17.23 -6.01
CA LYS A 119 -2.47 -18.03 -5.39
C LYS A 119 -1.60 -17.13 -4.53
N ARG A 120 -1.46 -17.47 -3.26
CA ARG A 120 -0.58 -16.79 -2.31
C ARG A 120 0.68 -17.61 -2.07
N GLU A 121 1.82 -16.94 -2.12
CA GLU A 121 3.14 -17.49 -1.82
C GLU A 121 3.82 -16.59 -0.79
N PRO A 122 4.03 -17.07 0.45
CA PRO A 122 4.72 -16.28 1.48
C PRO A 122 6.14 -15.91 1.05
N LEU A 123 6.57 -14.68 1.39
CA LEU A 123 7.91 -14.18 1.12
C LEU A 123 8.64 -13.93 2.45
N GLY A 124 9.94 -14.22 2.47
CA GLY A 124 10.78 -14.14 3.68
C GLY A 124 11.30 -12.72 4.00
N TYR A 125 10.64 -11.66 3.52
CA TYR A 125 11.01 -10.30 3.87
C TYR A 125 10.44 -9.93 5.24
N GLN A 126 11.23 -9.15 5.99
CA GLN A 126 10.85 -8.67 7.33
C GLN A 126 10.84 -7.15 7.43
N PHE A 127 11.52 -6.47 6.53
CA PHE A 127 11.65 -5.02 6.56
C PHE A 127 11.36 -4.42 5.19
N ILE A 128 10.73 -3.25 5.24
CA ILE A 128 10.55 -2.38 4.08
C ILE A 128 11.17 -1.02 4.37
N ARG A 129 11.78 -0.41 3.38
CA ARG A 129 12.32 0.95 3.46
C ARG A 129 11.98 1.72 2.19
N TRP A 130 11.48 2.93 2.39
CA TRP A 130 11.25 3.88 1.29
C TRP A 130 12.55 4.56 0.90
N ILE A 131 12.74 4.78 -0.39
CA ILE A 131 13.87 5.54 -0.92
C ILE A 131 13.42 6.99 -1.03
N ASP A 132 14.02 7.88 -0.24
CA ASP A 132 13.66 9.30 -0.18
C ASP A 132 14.43 10.15 -1.18
N ASN A 133 15.35 9.58 -1.94
CA ASN A 133 16.09 10.28 -2.98
C ASN A 133 15.14 10.64 -4.14
N GLU A 134 15.12 11.89 -4.58
CA GLU A 134 14.33 12.36 -5.72
C GLU A 134 14.88 11.79 -7.04
N GLU A 135 16.21 11.74 -7.16
CA GLU A 135 16.89 11.19 -8.34
C GLU A 135 17.92 10.15 -7.88
N ILE A 136 17.66 8.89 -8.16
CA ILE A 136 18.59 7.79 -7.88
C ILE A 136 18.47 6.70 -8.95
N ASP A 137 19.61 6.25 -9.46
CA ASP A 137 19.64 5.06 -10.30
C ASP A 137 19.55 3.79 -9.43
N LEU A 138 18.37 3.22 -9.39
CA LEU A 138 18.10 2.03 -8.59
C LEU A 138 18.93 0.82 -8.99
N TYR A 139 19.34 0.74 -10.26
CA TYR A 139 20.10 -0.40 -10.77
C TYR A 139 21.58 -0.30 -10.44
N SER A 140 22.08 0.91 -10.18
CA SER A 140 23.47 1.15 -9.74
C SER A 140 23.68 0.83 -8.25
N LEU A 141 22.60 0.70 -7.47
CA LEU A 141 22.70 0.42 -6.03
C LEU A 141 23.35 -0.94 -5.75
N ASN A 142 24.36 -0.92 -4.90
CA ASN A 142 25.01 -2.13 -4.39
C ASN A 142 24.20 -2.71 -3.23
N LEU A 143 23.35 -3.67 -3.55
CA LEU A 143 22.44 -4.33 -2.59
C LEU A 143 22.82 -5.78 -2.41
N SER A 144 22.43 -6.35 -1.27
CA SER A 144 22.55 -7.81 -1.05
C SER A 144 21.62 -8.57 -2.02
N SER A 145 21.99 -9.80 -2.36
CA SER A 145 21.28 -10.61 -3.35
C SER A 145 19.84 -10.95 -2.97
N ASP A 146 19.51 -10.89 -1.69
CA ASP A 146 18.20 -11.14 -1.11
C ASP A 146 17.35 -9.85 -0.96
N THR A 147 17.90 -8.67 -1.29
CA THR A 147 17.18 -7.40 -1.30
C THR A 147 16.38 -7.24 -2.58
N LYS A 148 15.11 -6.90 -2.45
CA LYS A 148 14.22 -6.69 -3.60
C LYS A 148 13.88 -5.23 -3.81
N ARG A 149 13.98 -4.78 -5.05
CA ARG A 149 13.55 -3.45 -5.50
C ARG A 149 12.09 -3.51 -5.92
N VAL A 150 11.26 -2.67 -5.33
CA VAL A 150 9.84 -2.60 -5.63
C VAL A 150 9.36 -1.15 -5.72
N GLN A 151 8.17 -0.96 -6.25
CA GLN A 151 7.47 0.32 -6.24
C GLN A 151 6.06 0.14 -5.69
N ASP A 152 5.57 1.19 -5.01
CA ASP A 152 4.17 1.23 -4.57
C ASP A 152 3.23 1.69 -5.70
N LEU A 153 1.93 1.75 -5.41
CA LEU A 153 0.92 2.20 -6.37
C LEU A 153 1.08 3.68 -6.80
N ARG A 154 1.83 4.48 -6.04
CA ARG A 154 2.14 5.88 -6.36
C ARG A 154 3.43 6.03 -7.16
N GLY A 155 4.11 4.91 -7.45
CA GLY A 155 5.38 4.89 -8.16
C GLY A 155 6.60 5.23 -7.30
N LYS A 156 6.45 5.33 -5.97
CA LYS A 156 7.59 5.50 -5.07
C LYS A 156 8.39 4.20 -5.00
N TYR A 157 9.69 4.34 -4.95
CA TYR A 157 10.60 3.21 -4.88
C TYR A 157 10.88 2.79 -3.45
N LEU A 158 10.98 1.47 -3.26
CA LEU A 158 11.20 0.85 -1.96
C LEU A 158 12.13 -0.34 -2.10
N LEU A 159 12.74 -0.70 -0.97
CA LEU A 159 13.53 -1.91 -0.83
C LEU A 159 12.91 -2.83 0.21
N LEU A 160 12.78 -4.10 -0.13
CA LEU A 160 12.40 -5.16 0.78
C LEU A 160 13.66 -5.91 1.23
N PHE A 161 13.82 -6.11 2.53
CA PHE A 161 14.96 -6.78 3.14
C PHE A 161 14.52 -7.98 3.97
N SER A 162 15.27 -9.06 3.87
CA SER A 162 15.04 -10.27 4.65
C SER A 162 15.52 -10.15 6.10
N ASN A 163 16.47 -9.24 6.35
CA ASN A 163 17.09 -9.06 7.67
C ASN A 163 17.73 -7.67 7.82
N GLN A 164 18.09 -7.31 9.05
CA GLN A 164 18.75 -6.04 9.37
C GLN A 164 20.11 -5.86 8.71
N TRP A 165 20.84 -6.96 8.49
CA TRP A 165 22.15 -6.90 7.83
C TRP A 165 22.04 -6.35 6.40
N GLY A 166 21.00 -6.73 5.65
CA GLY A 166 20.75 -6.21 4.32
C GLY A 166 20.53 -4.69 4.30
N ILE A 167 19.85 -4.13 5.31
CA ILE A 167 19.67 -2.68 5.46
C ILE A 167 21.03 -2.00 5.71
N ASN A 168 21.81 -2.52 6.67
CA ASN A 168 23.13 -1.97 6.98
C ASN A 168 24.06 -2.04 5.76
N TRP A 169 24.05 -3.15 5.04
CA TRP A 169 24.82 -3.30 3.80
C TRP A 169 24.43 -2.24 2.75
N ALA A 170 23.13 -2.05 2.54
CA ALA A 170 22.64 -1.08 1.55
C ALA A 170 23.09 0.36 1.90
N THR A 171 23.03 0.75 3.19
CA THR A 171 23.44 2.08 3.63
C THR A 171 24.97 2.26 3.61
N ASP A 172 25.72 1.26 4.00
CA ASP A 172 27.18 1.33 4.03
C ASP A 172 27.79 1.39 2.62
N LYS A 173 27.22 0.68 1.68
CA LYS A 173 27.73 0.60 0.29
C LYS A 173 27.24 1.73 -0.61
N ASN A 174 26.16 2.39 -0.25
CA ASN A 174 25.56 3.48 -1.04
C ASN A 174 25.39 4.71 -0.16
N LYS A 175 26.45 5.51 -0.02
CA LYS A 175 26.49 6.66 0.90
C LYS A 175 25.45 7.73 0.59
N GLU A 176 24.98 7.81 -0.64
CA GLU A 176 23.95 8.76 -1.08
C GLU A 176 22.53 8.24 -0.84
N LEU A 177 22.37 6.95 -0.53
CA LEU A 177 21.06 6.34 -0.35
C LEU A 177 20.42 6.79 0.96
N ILE A 178 19.25 7.41 0.86
CA ILE A 178 18.44 7.86 2.01
C ILE A 178 17.24 6.92 2.12
N LEU A 179 17.20 6.18 3.22
CA LEU A 179 16.11 5.25 3.52
C LEU A 179 15.27 5.76 4.69
N SER A 180 13.95 5.62 4.58
CA SER A 180 13.00 5.90 5.66
C SER A 180 12.12 4.70 5.98
N GLU A 181 11.62 4.65 7.21
CA GLU A 181 10.69 3.61 7.68
C GLU A 181 9.25 3.89 7.29
N PHE A 182 8.95 5.13 6.91
CA PHE A 182 7.60 5.57 6.58
C PHE A 182 7.61 6.30 5.25
N SER A 183 6.50 6.15 4.51
CA SER A 183 6.28 6.97 3.32
C SER A 183 6.13 8.44 3.73
N LYS A 184 7.03 9.30 3.26
CA LYS A 184 6.80 10.75 3.32
C LYS A 184 5.79 11.11 2.23
N ASN A 185 4.66 11.67 2.65
CA ASN A 185 3.60 12.14 1.76
C ASN A 185 3.98 13.42 1.02
#